data_f4c305605d94f3bd2a2551dbe380008c
#
_entry.id   f4c305605d94f3bd2a2551dbe380008c
#
_cell.length_a   1.000
_cell.length_b   1.000
_cell.length_c   1.000
_cell.angle_alpha   90.00
_cell.angle_beta   90.00
_cell.angle_gamma   90.00
#
_symmetry.space_group_name_H-M   'P 1'
#
loop_
_entity.id
_entity.type
_entity.pdbx_description
1 polymer ?
#
loop_
_entity_poly.entity_id
_entity_poly.type
_entity_poly.pdbx_seq_one_letter_code
_entity_poly.pdbx_strand_id
1 'polypeptide(L)'
;MQHTKSKKRFSLKTKLVLIFGCLIVVGSVSEGIFAINIARKAVSEKVEAHLTDKAEDVAEIIDGRITFNFQFLEGIARMPILSDPATPYTEKEKRLQKEVSFNNKFAQLNLYDTSGSRTTSNGQKISVADREWFQAAKAGKRFVSEPLVSRSLNTLVLIFAVPVYDDSHMIVGILNAVILAKSLSSNIEDIVIGKTGECYLLGLTGNTIAHKNFALVETMYNPIEEAKHDSHLKSLSAFTQYALSTTHSIIGYYDFKGKSYIAANATIKSTGWAVIIKAPVDEFMQTLSRLIRSIGVMGNTILLICLVIVYVIARSIIKPIQAAVIALRGIAQGDGDLTVRLPVYNNNEITDMSEYFNETIEKIGKSIRSVEKNSRKMETIGDALASNMSQTASAVDHISTNIDGVKQQALTQAASVTETAATIEEIVRTVKQLAASIETQAASVAQSSSSVEEMVANIASISQTLGKTDSVIGSLTTATNDGKATLVSSNSITRKIAEESGSLMEASSVIQHIASQTNL
;
A
#
# COMPACT_ATOMS: atom_id res chain seq x y z
N MET A 1 -18.74 -1.37 -72.20
CA MET A 1 -18.83 -0.61 -70.94
C MET A 1 -18.62 -1.56 -69.76
N GLN A 2 -17.41 -1.67 -69.25
CA GLN A 2 -17.15 -2.37 -68.01
C GLN A 2 -16.83 -1.34 -66.96
N HIS A 3 -17.76 -1.12 -66.03
CA HIS A 3 -17.55 -0.35 -64.82
C HIS A 3 -16.58 -1.09 -63.91
N THR A 4 -15.29 -0.80 -64.00
CA THR A 4 -14.31 -1.17 -62.96
C THR A 4 -14.60 -0.34 -61.71
N LYS A 5 -15.23 -0.98 -60.71
CA LYS A 5 -15.37 -0.44 -59.35
C LYS A 5 -13.98 -0.07 -58.84
N SER A 6 -13.68 1.24 -58.77
CA SER A 6 -12.52 1.78 -58.12
C SER A 6 -12.54 1.33 -56.65
N LYS A 7 -11.71 0.35 -56.31
CA LYS A 7 -11.45 0.01 -54.90
C LYS A 7 -10.87 1.25 -54.23
N LYS A 8 -11.61 1.85 -53.29
CA LYS A 8 -11.12 2.94 -52.40
C LYS A 8 -9.82 2.46 -51.77
N ARG A 9 -8.68 2.90 -52.30
CA ARG A 9 -7.36 2.61 -51.73
C ARG A 9 -7.18 3.54 -50.53
N PHE A 10 -7.12 2.96 -49.32
CA PHE A 10 -6.70 3.74 -48.15
C PHE A 10 -5.30 4.29 -48.39
N SER A 11 -5.12 5.58 -48.17
CA SER A 11 -3.82 6.22 -48.34
C SER A 11 -2.81 5.62 -47.35
N LEU A 12 -1.54 5.56 -47.73
CA LEU A 12 -0.46 5.07 -46.87
C LEU A 12 -0.41 5.84 -45.55
N LYS A 13 -0.74 7.15 -45.60
CA LYS A 13 -0.89 8.02 -44.42
C LYS A 13 -1.91 7.46 -43.44
N THR A 14 -3.11 7.18 -43.96
CA THR A 14 -4.22 6.67 -43.12
C THR A 14 -3.88 5.32 -42.53
N LYS A 15 -3.25 4.44 -43.31
CA LYS A 15 -2.81 3.12 -42.82
C LYS A 15 -1.76 3.23 -41.71
N LEU A 16 -0.72 4.04 -41.90
CA LEU A 16 0.33 4.26 -40.89
C LEU A 16 -0.24 4.85 -39.61
N VAL A 17 -1.01 5.92 -39.71
CA VAL A 17 -1.62 6.58 -38.54
C VAL A 17 -2.58 5.62 -37.80
N LEU A 18 -3.37 4.83 -38.57
CA LEU A 18 -4.29 3.87 -37.95
C LEU A 18 -3.54 2.73 -37.26
N ILE A 19 -2.53 2.12 -37.91
CA ILE A 19 -1.81 0.98 -37.35
C ILE A 19 -1.04 1.40 -36.09
N PHE A 20 -0.19 2.43 -36.20
CA PHE A 20 0.59 2.91 -35.06
C PHE A 20 -0.30 3.56 -33.99
N GLY A 21 -1.31 4.30 -34.39
CA GLY A 21 -2.28 4.87 -33.46
C GLY A 21 -3.04 3.79 -32.68
N CYS A 22 -3.53 2.75 -33.37
CA CYS A 22 -4.18 1.62 -32.72
C CYS A 22 -3.23 0.87 -31.76
N LEU A 23 -2.00 0.64 -32.17
CA LEU A 23 -0.97 -0.05 -31.37
C LEU A 23 -0.66 0.72 -30.09
N ILE A 24 -0.49 2.04 -30.20
CA ILE A 24 -0.24 2.93 -29.05
C ILE A 24 -1.44 2.96 -28.13
N VAL A 25 -2.66 3.08 -28.68
CA VAL A 25 -3.90 3.09 -27.86
C VAL A 25 -4.06 1.78 -27.11
N VAL A 26 -3.91 0.63 -27.79
CA VAL A 26 -4.04 -0.69 -27.17
C VAL A 26 -2.97 -0.87 -26.08
N GLY A 27 -1.73 -0.51 -26.37
CA GLY A 27 -0.65 -0.56 -25.39
C GLY A 27 -0.93 0.30 -24.16
N SER A 28 -1.27 1.58 -24.36
CA SER A 28 -1.56 2.53 -23.25
C SER A 28 -2.77 2.11 -22.41
N VAL A 29 -3.82 1.60 -23.05
CA VAL A 29 -5.01 1.10 -22.34
C VAL A 29 -4.65 -0.15 -21.53
N SER A 30 -3.90 -1.09 -22.13
CA SER A 30 -3.46 -2.31 -21.44
C SER A 30 -2.59 -1.99 -20.21
N GLU A 31 -1.59 -1.12 -20.38
CA GLU A 31 -0.75 -0.67 -19.25
C GLU A 31 -1.56 0.04 -18.18
N GLY A 32 -2.49 0.91 -18.59
CA GLY A 32 -3.37 1.62 -17.66
C GLY A 32 -4.23 0.67 -16.83
N ILE A 33 -4.86 -0.31 -17.45
CA ILE A 33 -5.67 -1.34 -16.76
C ILE A 33 -4.79 -2.15 -15.80
N PHE A 34 -3.61 -2.56 -16.25
CA PHE A 34 -2.68 -3.34 -15.44
C PHE A 34 -2.20 -2.54 -14.22
N ALA A 35 -1.80 -1.28 -14.41
CA ALA A 35 -1.37 -0.38 -13.33
C ALA A 35 -2.48 -0.13 -12.30
N ILE A 36 -3.73 0.07 -12.77
CA ILE A 36 -4.88 0.27 -11.89
C ILE A 36 -5.16 -0.99 -11.06
N ASN A 37 -5.09 -2.18 -11.66
CA ASN A 37 -5.34 -3.44 -10.95
C ASN A 37 -4.26 -3.69 -9.88
N ILE A 38 -2.99 -3.46 -10.21
CA ILE A 38 -1.89 -3.57 -9.24
C ILE A 38 -2.07 -2.57 -8.10
N ALA A 39 -2.36 -1.30 -8.42
CA ALA A 39 -2.56 -0.27 -7.42
C ALA A 39 -3.73 -0.59 -6.48
N ARG A 40 -4.86 -1.07 -7.03
CA ARG A 40 -6.00 -1.53 -6.23
C ARG A 40 -5.60 -2.64 -5.28
N LYS A 41 -4.98 -3.69 -5.81
CA LYS A 41 -4.57 -4.84 -5.02
C LYS A 41 -3.62 -4.44 -3.90
N ALA A 42 -2.58 -3.68 -4.23
CA ALA A 42 -1.60 -3.21 -3.25
C ALA A 42 -2.21 -2.34 -2.13
N VAL A 43 -3.13 -1.43 -2.48
CA VAL A 43 -3.83 -0.61 -1.48
C VAL A 43 -4.74 -1.48 -0.61
N SER A 44 -5.52 -2.39 -1.22
CA SER A 44 -6.41 -3.28 -0.46
C SER A 44 -5.61 -4.15 0.52
N GLU A 45 -4.58 -4.85 0.06
CA GLU A 45 -3.73 -5.70 0.90
C GLU A 45 -3.08 -4.91 2.05
N LYS A 46 -2.63 -3.68 1.77
CA LYS A 46 -2.03 -2.82 2.80
C LYS A 46 -3.03 -2.38 3.85
N VAL A 47 -4.26 -2.04 3.42
CA VAL A 47 -5.35 -1.65 4.33
C VAL A 47 -5.80 -2.84 5.16
N GLU A 48 -5.98 -4.01 4.53
CA GLU A 48 -6.36 -5.25 5.19
C GLU A 48 -5.36 -5.63 6.29
N ALA A 49 -4.06 -5.66 5.95
CA ALA A 49 -3.02 -5.94 6.92
C ALA A 49 -3.04 -4.94 8.08
N HIS A 50 -3.12 -3.64 7.77
CA HIS A 50 -3.15 -2.61 8.81
C HIS A 50 -4.35 -2.71 9.75
N LEU A 51 -5.54 -3.06 9.22
CA LEU A 51 -6.73 -3.25 10.04
C LEU A 51 -6.60 -4.50 10.93
N THR A 52 -6.03 -5.58 10.39
CA THR A 52 -5.78 -6.81 11.15
C THR A 52 -4.81 -6.54 12.31
N ASP A 53 -3.65 -5.96 12.01
CA ASP A 53 -2.65 -5.63 13.03
C ASP A 53 -3.26 -4.74 14.13
N LYS A 54 -4.05 -3.74 13.71
CA LYS A 54 -4.73 -2.86 14.67
C LYS A 54 -5.78 -3.57 15.50
N ALA A 55 -6.53 -4.51 14.92
CA ALA A 55 -7.51 -5.28 15.69
C ALA A 55 -6.81 -6.16 16.74
N GLU A 56 -5.68 -6.77 16.37
CA GLU A 56 -4.86 -7.58 17.28
C GLU A 56 -4.23 -6.74 18.39
N ASP A 57 -3.62 -5.59 18.05
CA ASP A 57 -3.08 -4.64 19.03
C ASP A 57 -4.14 -4.23 20.06
N VAL A 58 -5.34 -3.89 19.58
CA VAL A 58 -6.43 -3.47 20.46
C VAL A 58 -6.92 -4.62 21.31
N ALA A 59 -7.04 -5.81 20.73
CA ALA A 59 -7.44 -7.00 21.49
C ALA A 59 -6.43 -7.29 22.60
N GLU A 60 -5.14 -7.17 22.34
CA GLU A 60 -4.09 -7.36 23.34
C GLU A 60 -4.14 -6.29 24.43
N ILE A 61 -4.34 -5.03 24.06
CA ILE A 61 -4.49 -3.92 25.02
C ILE A 61 -5.69 -4.16 25.94
N ILE A 62 -6.83 -4.54 25.38
CA ILE A 62 -8.04 -4.79 26.18
C ILE A 62 -7.85 -6.04 27.05
N ASP A 63 -7.26 -7.11 26.52
CA ASP A 63 -6.92 -8.33 27.26
C ASP A 63 -6.01 -8.03 28.45
N GLY A 64 -4.98 -7.22 28.23
CA GLY A 64 -4.09 -6.74 29.28
C GLY A 64 -4.84 -5.95 30.37
N ARG A 65 -5.78 -5.08 29.99
CA ARG A 65 -6.59 -4.31 30.93
C ARG A 65 -7.54 -5.21 31.74
N ILE A 66 -8.15 -6.18 31.08
CA ILE A 66 -9.00 -7.17 31.75
C ILE A 66 -8.17 -8.01 32.74
N THR A 67 -7.01 -8.48 32.29
CA THR A 67 -6.08 -9.24 33.11
C THR A 67 -5.58 -8.41 34.31
N PHE A 68 -5.25 -7.15 34.11
CA PHE A 68 -4.88 -6.24 35.19
C PHE A 68 -5.99 -6.09 36.23
N ASN A 69 -7.25 -5.93 35.79
CA ASN A 69 -8.38 -5.85 36.70
C ASN A 69 -8.55 -7.15 37.51
N PHE A 70 -8.35 -8.31 36.90
CA PHE A 70 -8.34 -9.58 37.63
C PHE A 70 -7.20 -9.65 38.64
N GLN A 71 -5.98 -9.35 38.25
CA GLN A 71 -4.82 -9.37 39.14
C GLN A 71 -5.01 -8.46 40.36
N PHE A 72 -5.58 -7.25 40.11
CA PHE A 72 -5.90 -6.34 41.18
C PHE A 72 -6.98 -6.90 42.12
N LEU A 73 -8.03 -7.45 41.54
CA LEU A 73 -9.14 -8.04 42.32
C LEU A 73 -8.69 -9.29 43.09
N GLU A 74 -7.86 -10.14 42.47
CA GLU A 74 -7.25 -11.29 43.13
C GLU A 74 -6.32 -10.88 44.28
N GLY A 75 -5.58 -9.75 44.11
CA GLY A 75 -4.80 -9.16 45.18
C GLY A 75 -5.62 -8.75 46.37
N ILE A 76 -6.79 -8.13 46.12
CA ILE A 76 -7.76 -7.82 47.18
C ILE A 76 -8.33 -9.11 47.79
N ALA A 77 -8.71 -10.08 46.95
CA ALA A 77 -9.32 -11.34 47.44
C ALA A 77 -8.41 -12.13 48.39
N ARG A 78 -7.08 -11.94 48.29
CA ARG A 78 -6.06 -12.55 49.17
C ARG A 78 -5.90 -11.83 50.51
N MET A 79 -6.60 -10.71 50.75
CA MET A 79 -6.50 -10.03 52.04
C MET A 79 -7.06 -10.92 53.16
N PRO A 80 -6.31 -11.21 54.24
CA PRO A 80 -6.74 -12.11 55.29
C PRO A 80 -8.09 -11.72 55.90
N ILE A 81 -8.37 -10.42 55.99
CA ILE A 81 -9.64 -9.91 56.51
C ILE A 81 -10.88 -10.44 55.70
N LEU A 82 -10.74 -10.74 54.41
CA LEU A 82 -11.85 -11.19 53.58
C LEU A 82 -12.13 -12.69 53.76
N SER A 83 -11.09 -13.50 53.99
CA SER A 83 -11.21 -14.93 54.18
C SER A 83 -11.50 -15.31 55.64
N ASP A 84 -11.13 -14.47 56.63
CA ASP A 84 -11.32 -14.76 58.04
C ASP A 84 -12.81 -14.82 58.40
N PRO A 85 -13.32 -15.99 58.86
CA PRO A 85 -14.73 -16.13 59.24
C PRO A 85 -15.07 -15.38 60.52
N ALA A 86 -14.08 -15.04 61.35
CA ALA A 86 -14.31 -14.29 62.60
C ALA A 86 -14.53 -12.81 62.37
N THR A 87 -14.09 -12.28 61.23
CA THR A 87 -14.25 -10.88 60.88
C THR A 87 -15.68 -10.60 60.42
N PRO A 88 -16.38 -9.65 61.09
CA PRO A 88 -17.75 -9.28 60.72
C PRO A 88 -17.83 -8.75 59.29
N TYR A 89 -18.92 -9.08 58.61
CA TYR A 89 -19.13 -8.63 57.22
C TYR A 89 -19.02 -7.11 57.03
N THR A 90 -19.50 -6.35 58.01
CA THR A 90 -19.45 -4.89 58.02
C THR A 90 -18.01 -4.33 58.01
N GLU A 91 -17.06 -5.03 58.62
CA GLU A 91 -15.66 -4.67 58.55
C GLU A 91 -15.04 -5.00 57.19
N LYS A 92 -15.37 -6.16 56.65
CA LYS A 92 -14.99 -6.57 55.28
C LYS A 92 -15.49 -5.53 54.28
N GLU A 93 -16.75 -5.13 54.38
CA GLU A 93 -17.35 -4.10 53.52
C GLU A 93 -16.65 -2.75 53.64
N LYS A 94 -16.36 -2.28 54.84
CA LYS A 94 -15.60 -1.05 55.07
C LYS A 94 -14.22 -1.11 54.44
N ARG A 95 -13.55 -2.25 54.52
CA ARG A 95 -12.25 -2.45 53.87
C ARG A 95 -12.40 -2.38 52.37
N LEU A 96 -13.37 -3.01 51.77
CA LEU A 96 -13.64 -2.98 50.35
C LEU A 96 -14.02 -1.56 49.87
N GLN A 97 -14.81 -0.81 50.65
CA GLN A 97 -15.13 0.59 50.33
C GLN A 97 -13.88 1.48 50.33
N LYS A 98 -12.93 1.21 51.24
CA LYS A 98 -11.64 1.92 51.25
C LYS A 98 -10.82 1.60 49.98
N GLU A 99 -10.81 0.35 49.53
CA GLU A 99 -10.16 -0.02 48.29
C GLU A 99 -10.79 0.67 47.06
N VAL A 100 -12.15 0.76 47.02
CA VAL A 100 -12.84 1.54 45.99
C VAL A 100 -12.44 3.01 46.01
N SER A 101 -12.26 3.62 47.21
CA SER A 101 -11.86 5.02 47.30
C SER A 101 -10.45 5.29 46.77
N PHE A 102 -9.55 4.32 46.79
CA PHE A 102 -8.21 4.40 46.21
C PHE A 102 -8.20 4.15 44.70
N ASN A 103 -9.20 3.43 44.18
CA ASN A 103 -9.28 3.12 42.76
C ASN A 103 -10.66 3.44 42.20
N ASN A 104 -10.78 4.64 41.64
CA ASN A 104 -12.03 5.18 41.09
C ASN A 104 -12.55 4.43 39.84
N LYS A 105 -11.82 3.43 39.33
CA LYS A 105 -12.29 2.57 38.23
C LYS A 105 -13.39 1.64 38.67
N PHE A 106 -13.41 1.25 39.94
CA PHE A 106 -14.43 0.38 40.49
C PHE A 106 -15.58 1.21 41.10
N ALA A 107 -16.79 0.98 40.61
CA ALA A 107 -17.96 1.59 41.20
C ALA A 107 -18.32 0.94 42.56
N GLN A 108 -18.08 -0.37 42.65
CA GLN A 108 -18.30 -1.13 43.88
C GLN A 108 -17.37 -2.36 43.92
N LEU A 109 -16.99 -2.74 45.14
CA LEU A 109 -16.44 -4.05 45.47
C LEU A 109 -17.37 -4.73 46.43
N ASN A 110 -17.79 -5.95 46.14
CA ASN A 110 -18.73 -6.66 46.99
C ASN A 110 -18.23 -8.08 47.25
N LEU A 111 -18.36 -8.51 48.47
CA LEU A 111 -18.12 -9.89 48.90
C LEU A 111 -19.44 -10.61 49.07
N TYR A 112 -19.53 -11.77 48.51
CA TYR A 112 -20.68 -12.70 48.68
C TYR A 112 -20.19 -13.96 49.35
N ASP A 113 -21.04 -14.56 50.14
CA ASP A 113 -20.80 -15.90 50.68
C ASP A 113 -20.92 -16.99 49.59
N THR A 114 -20.61 -18.22 49.92
CA THR A 114 -20.68 -19.36 49.01
C THR A 114 -22.10 -19.71 48.56
N SER A 115 -23.15 -19.16 49.22
CA SER A 115 -24.55 -19.25 48.81
C SER A 115 -24.91 -18.19 47.76
N GLY A 116 -24.09 -17.21 47.52
CA GLY A 116 -24.36 -16.07 46.68
C GLY A 116 -25.12 -14.95 47.39
N SER A 117 -25.11 -14.95 48.70
CA SER A 117 -25.83 -13.98 49.50
C SER A 117 -24.87 -12.97 50.14
N ARG A 118 -25.32 -11.75 50.29
CA ARG A 118 -24.69 -10.73 51.13
C ARG A 118 -25.75 -9.89 51.83
N THR A 119 -25.44 -9.44 53.02
CA THR A 119 -26.27 -8.47 53.71
C THR A 119 -25.58 -7.11 53.63
N THR A 120 -26.25 -6.12 53.07
CA THR A 120 -25.74 -4.76 52.95
C THR A 120 -25.72 -4.06 54.31
N SER A 121 -24.97 -2.95 54.43
CA SER A 121 -24.91 -2.15 55.66
C SER A 121 -26.27 -1.64 56.15
N ASN A 122 -27.25 -1.52 55.26
CA ASN A 122 -28.63 -1.16 55.58
C ASN A 122 -29.52 -2.37 55.90
N GLY A 123 -28.97 -3.58 56.05
CA GLY A 123 -29.69 -4.79 56.40
C GLY A 123 -30.39 -5.50 55.24
N GLN A 124 -30.30 -5.00 54.01
CA GLN A 124 -30.92 -5.65 52.84
C GLN A 124 -30.13 -6.88 52.43
N LYS A 125 -30.81 -8.02 52.26
CA LYS A 125 -30.21 -9.22 51.68
C LYS A 125 -30.26 -9.16 50.16
N ILE A 126 -29.13 -9.30 49.54
CA ILE A 126 -28.98 -9.40 48.08
C ILE A 126 -28.48 -10.80 47.75
N SER A 127 -29.15 -11.46 46.80
CA SER A 127 -28.72 -12.75 46.28
C SER A 127 -28.31 -12.60 44.81
N VAL A 128 -27.21 -13.25 44.46
CA VAL A 128 -26.65 -13.32 43.11
C VAL A 128 -26.36 -14.76 42.69
N ALA A 129 -26.94 -15.72 43.40
CA ALA A 129 -26.73 -17.14 43.15
C ALA A 129 -27.11 -17.57 41.72
N ASP A 130 -28.04 -16.85 41.09
CA ASP A 130 -28.51 -17.05 39.71
C ASP A 130 -27.57 -16.48 38.64
N ARG A 131 -26.58 -15.71 39.05
CA ARG A 131 -25.70 -15.03 38.12
C ARG A 131 -24.56 -15.91 37.61
N GLU A 132 -24.33 -15.89 36.32
CA GLU A 132 -23.27 -16.67 35.65
C GLU A 132 -21.88 -16.40 36.25
N TRP A 133 -21.55 -15.11 36.45
CA TRP A 133 -20.26 -14.71 37.03
C TRP A 133 -20.07 -15.28 38.46
N PHE A 134 -21.16 -15.39 39.23
CA PHE A 134 -21.10 -15.97 40.56
C PHE A 134 -20.86 -17.49 40.48
N GLN A 135 -21.58 -18.18 39.62
CA GLN A 135 -21.40 -19.62 39.42
C GLN A 135 -20.01 -19.98 38.93
N ALA A 136 -19.48 -19.18 38.02
CA ALA A 136 -18.11 -19.35 37.51
C ALA A 136 -17.07 -19.17 38.64
N ALA A 137 -17.21 -18.11 39.44
CA ALA A 137 -16.28 -17.85 40.54
C ALA A 137 -16.40 -18.88 41.65
N LYS A 138 -17.60 -19.37 41.94
CA LYS A 138 -17.85 -20.47 42.86
C LYS A 138 -17.20 -21.78 42.41
N ALA A 139 -17.09 -21.98 41.10
CA ALA A 139 -16.35 -23.10 40.50
C ALA A 139 -14.81 -22.89 40.44
N GLY A 140 -14.29 -21.84 41.07
CA GLY A 140 -12.87 -21.54 41.14
C GLY A 140 -12.32 -20.80 39.90
N LYS A 141 -13.22 -20.34 38.99
CA LYS A 141 -12.78 -19.64 37.76
C LYS A 141 -12.99 -18.14 37.92
N ARG A 142 -12.01 -17.37 37.51
CA ARG A 142 -12.21 -15.92 37.34
C ARG A 142 -13.17 -15.68 36.17
N PHE A 143 -14.01 -14.68 36.27
CA PHE A 143 -15.03 -14.39 35.27
C PHE A 143 -15.26 -12.90 35.13
N VAL A 144 -15.40 -12.43 33.90
CA VAL A 144 -15.88 -11.08 33.61
C VAL A 144 -17.18 -11.19 32.80
N SER A 145 -18.21 -10.49 33.22
CA SER A 145 -19.48 -10.48 32.52
C SER A 145 -19.44 -9.54 31.30
N GLU A 146 -20.26 -9.83 30.31
CA GLU A 146 -20.72 -8.79 29.39
C GLU A 146 -21.47 -7.69 30.15
N PRO A 147 -21.67 -6.50 29.56
CA PRO A 147 -22.47 -5.45 30.18
C PRO A 147 -23.87 -6.00 30.59
N LEU A 148 -24.20 -5.78 31.82
CA LEU A 148 -25.50 -6.17 32.38
C LEU A 148 -26.07 -5.08 33.29
N VAL A 149 -27.38 -5.05 33.46
CA VAL A 149 -27.99 -4.08 34.37
C VAL A 149 -27.72 -4.49 35.81
N SER A 150 -27.04 -3.63 36.53
CA SER A 150 -26.76 -3.82 37.95
C SER A 150 -28.05 -3.72 38.80
N ARG A 151 -28.30 -4.71 39.64
CA ARG A 151 -29.44 -4.67 40.59
C ARG A 151 -29.31 -3.57 41.65
N SER A 152 -28.07 -3.15 41.95
CA SER A 152 -27.80 -2.14 42.99
C SER A 152 -27.65 -0.72 42.42
N LEU A 153 -27.12 -0.58 41.22
CA LEU A 153 -26.82 0.74 40.61
C LEU A 153 -27.86 1.14 39.56
N ASN A 154 -28.70 0.21 39.10
CA ASN A 154 -29.65 0.41 38.01
C ASN A 154 -29.06 1.02 36.76
N THR A 155 -27.80 0.64 36.44
CA THR A 155 -27.06 1.06 35.27
C THR A 155 -26.30 -0.13 34.70
N LEU A 156 -25.81 0.01 33.46
CA LEU A 156 -24.99 -1.02 32.81
C LEU A 156 -23.61 -1.10 33.43
N VAL A 157 -23.23 -2.29 33.83
CA VAL A 157 -21.94 -2.58 34.46
C VAL A 157 -21.33 -3.85 33.90
N LEU A 158 -20.02 -3.96 34.02
CA LEU A 158 -19.29 -5.21 33.93
C LEU A 158 -18.98 -5.70 35.34
N ILE A 159 -19.11 -6.97 35.53
CA ILE A 159 -18.83 -7.64 36.81
C ILE A 159 -17.56 -8.49 36.60
N PHE A 160 -16.50 -8.14 37.30
CA PHE A 160 -15.34 -9.02 37.48
C PHE A 160 -15.56 -9.82 38.77
N ALA A 161 -15.41 -11.11 38.70
CA ALA A 161 -15.61 -12.00 39.86
C ALA A 161 -14.42 -12.94 40.01
N VAL A 162 -13.97 -13.09 41.24
CA VAL A 162 -12.91 -14.02 41.62
C VAL A 162 -13.30 -14.76 42.93
N PRO A 163 -12.85 -15.99 43.11
CA PRO A 163 -13.02 -16.69 44.38
C PRO A 163 -12.13 -16.09 45.46
N VAL A 164 -12.60 -16.11 46.69
CA VAL A 164 -11.82 -15.82 47.91
C VAL A 164 -11.53 -17.14 48.56
N TYR A 165 -10.26 -17.44 48.77
CA TYR A 165 -9.80 -18.66 49.38
C TYR A 165 -9.35 -18.41 50.82
N ASP A 166 -9.55 -19.41 51.66
CA ASP A 166 -8.93 -19.48 52.97
C ASP A 166 -7.51 -20.08 52.90
N ASP A 167 -6.85 -20.18 54.04
CA ASP A 167 -5.52 -20.78 54.17
C ASP A 167 -5.46 -22.26 53.77
N SER A 168 -6.62 -22.93 53.74
CA SER A 168 -6.80 -24.33 53.30
C SER A 168 -7.12 -24.46 51.82
N HIS A 169 -7.05 -23.36 51.06
CA HIS A 169 -7.44 -23.28 49.65
C HIS A 169 -8.90 -23.64 49.36
N MET A 170 -9.77 -23.52 50.35
CA MET A 170 -11.22 -23.66 50.17
C MET A 170 -11.83 -22.30 49.80
N ILE A 171 -12.81 -22.31 48.90
CA ILE A 171 -13.52 -21.08 48.53
C ILE A 171 -14.48 -20.73 49.69
N VAL A 172 -14.23 -19.60 50.33
CA VAL A 172 -15.03 -19.10 51.46
C VAL A 172 -15.93 -17.92 51.06
N GLY A 173 -15.73 -17.38 49.88
CA GLY A 173 -16.55 -16.30 49.35
C GLY A 173 -16.21 -15.99 47.93
N ILE A 174 -17.01 -15.13 47.32
CA ILE A 174 -16.77 -14.61 45.96
C ILE A 174 -16.69 -13.09 46.05
N LEU A 175 -15.56 -12.55 45.65
CA LEU A 175 -15.34 -11.12 45.51
C LEU A 175 -15.70 -10.68 44.10
N ASN A 176 -16.57 -9.71 43.96
CA ASN A 176 -16.80 -9.06 42.68
C ASN A 176 -16.42 -7.58 42.70
N ALA A 177 -15.96 -7.12 41.55
CA ALA A 177 -15.78 -5.71 41.24
C ALA A 177 -16.81 -5.28 40.18
N VAL A 178 -17.47 -4.19 40.43
CA VAL A 178 -18.45 -3.57 39.54
C VAL A 178 -17.77 -2.40 38.82
N ILE A 179 -17.71 -2.49 37.53
CA ILE A 179 -17.16 -1.42 36.67
C ILE A 179 -18.27 -0.89 35.77
N LEU A 180 -18.42 0.41 35.65
CA LEU A 180 -19.40 0.99 34.74
C LEU A 180 -19.09 0.58 33.30
N ALA A 181 -20.07 0.08 32.54
CA ALA A 181 -19.87 -0.35 31.16
C ALA A 181 -19.34 0.76 30.26
N LYS A 182 -19.65 2.02 30.57
CA LYS A 182 -19.10 3.19 29.88
C LYS A 182 -17.57 3.23 29.92
N SER A 183 -16.95 2.72 30.98
CA SER A 183 -15.49 2.66 31.10
C SER A 183 -14.85 1.77 30.02
N LEU A 184 -15.50 0.68 29.63
CA LEU A 184 -15.02 -0.17 28.53
C LEU A 184 -15.11 0.57 27.18
N SER A 185 -16.21 1.28 26.96
CA SER A 185 -16.38 2.12 25.75
C SER A 185 -15.34 3.24 25.68
N SER A 186 -15.08 3.91 26.80
CA SER A 186 -14.05 4.96 26.85
C SER A 186 -12.64 4.43 26.56
N ASN A 187 -12.38 3.15 26.78
CA ASN A 187 -11.09 2.54 26.48
C ASN A 187 -10.81 2.36 24.98
N ILE A 188 -11.85 2.47 24.16
CA ILE A 188 -11.75 2.30 22.69
C ILE A 188 -12.19 3.55 21.92
N GLU A 189 -12.64 4.58 22.60
CA GLU A 189 -13.19 5.81 22.00
C GLU A 189 -12.15 6.56 21.16
N ASP A 190 -10.90 6.57 21.61
CA ASP A 190 -9.77 7.23 20.94
C ASP A 190 -9.19 6.41 19.78
N ILE A 191 -9.66 5.18 19.59
CA ILE A 191 -9.16 4.31 18.52
C ILE A 191 -9.86 4.69 17.23
N VAL A 192 -9.18 5.49 16.42
CA VAL A 192 -9.66 5.92 15.11
C VAL A 192 -8.75 5.33 14.03
N ILE A 193 -9.37 4.71 13.03
CA ILE A 193 -8.68 4.17 11.86
C ILE A 193 -8.99 5.04 10.66
N GLY A 194 -7.93 5.53 10.01
CA GLY A 194 -8.09 6.54 8.97
C GLY A 194 -8.66 7.84 9.57
N LYS A 195 -9.73 8.39 9.00
CA LYS A 195 -10.37 9.63 9.47
C LYS A 195 -11.66 9.36 10.25
N THR A 196 -12.41 8.35 9.84
CA THR A 196 -13.77 8.10 10.33
C THR A 196 -14.01 6.65 10.74
N GLY A 197 -13.00 5.80 10.63
CA GLY A 197 -13.08 4.43 11.11
C GLY A 197 -13.20 4.39 12.64
N GLU A 198 -13.78 3.35 13.15
CA GLU A 198 -14.07 3.19 14.58
C GLU A 198 -13.85 1.76 15.04
N CYS A 199 -13.65 1.62 16.35
CA CYS A 199 -13.52 0.36 17.03
C CYS A 199 -14.76 0.11 17.88
N TYR A 200 -15.20 -1.14 17.97
CA TYR A 200 -16.22 -1.57 18.89
C TYR A 200 -15.97 -3.03 19.32
N LEU A 201 -16.56 -3.41 20.42
CA LEU A 201 -16.44 -4.76 20.97
C LEU A 201 -17.79 -5.47 20.90
N LEU A 202 -17.73 -6.74 20.54
CA LEU A 202 -18.86 -7.66 20.59
C LEU A 202 -18.64 -8.71 21.66
N GLY A 203 -19.68 -9.01 22.40
CA GLY A 203 -19.73 -10.14 23.30
C GLY A 203 -19.89 -11.47 22.55
N LEU A 204 -19.92 -12.56 23.31
CA LEU A 204 -20.02 -13.92 22.76
C LEU A 204 -21.31 -14.17 21.97
N THR A 205 -22.38 -13.47 22.32
CA THR A 205 -23.69 -13.56 21.67
C THR A 205 -23.85 -12.60 20.48
N GLY A 206 -22.86 -11.75 20.22
CA GLY A 206 -22.91 -10.71 19.19
C GLY A 206 -23.49 -9.37 19.66
N ASN A 207 -23.81 -9.25 20.95
CA ASN A 207 -24.22 -7.97 21.53
C ASN A 207 -23.05 -6.99 21.52
N THR A 208 -23.33 -5.72 21.22
CA THR A 208 -22.35 -4.64 21.32
C THR A 208 -22.08 -4.34 22.79
N ILE A 209 -20.87 -4.64 23.25
CA ILE A 209 -20.46 -4.48 24.66
C ILE A 209 -19.61 -3.24 24.93
N ALA A 210 -19.01 -2.67 23.89
CA ALA A 210 -18.34 -1.36 23.91
C ALA A 210 -18.44 -0.70 22.54
N HIS A 211 -18.75 0.58 22.52
CA HIS A 211 -18.86 1.37 21.29
C HIS A 211 -18.70 2.86 21.60
N LYS A 212 -18.16 3.63 20.66
CA LYS A 212 -18.08 5.10 20.76
C LYS A 212 -19.47 5.73 20.96
N ASN A 213 -20.47 5.26 20.24
CA ASN A 213 -21.88 5.56 20.52
C ASN A 213 -22.41 4.62 21.62
N PHE A 214 -22.36 5.09 22.86
CA PHE A 214 -22.74 4.28 24.02
C PHE A 214 -24.19 3.81 24.00
N ALA A 215 -25.09 4.49 23.30
CA ALA A 215 -26.49 4.05 23.16
C ALA A 215 -26.62 2.65 22.54
N LEU A 216 -25.68 2.23 21.70
CA LEU A 216 -25.66 0.86 21.15
C LEU A 216 -25.34 -0.19 22.22
N VAL A 217 -24.57 0.19 23.23
CA VAL A 217 -24.29 -0.68 24.39
C VAL A 217 -25.51 -0.72 25.31
N GLU A 218 -26.15 0.41 25.56
CA GLU A 218 -27.34 0.51 26.41
C GLU A 218 -28.52 -0.32 25.86
N THR A 219 -28.68 -0.32 24.54
CA THR A 219 -29.72 -1.12 23.86
C THR A 219 -29.30 -2.56 23.63
N MET A 220 -28.06 -2.95 23.98
CA MET A 220 -27.47 -4.26 23.67
C MET A 220 -27.60 -4.59 22.17
N TYR A 221 -27.33 -3.58 21.32
CA TYR A 221 -27.48 -3.70 19.88
C TYR A 221 -26.74 -4.94 19.37
N ASN A 222 -27.47 -5.80 18.67
CA ASN A 222 -26.96 -7.03 18.10
C ASN A 222 -27.23 -7.07 16.59
N PRO A 223 -26.18 -6.89 15.75
CA PRO A 223 -26.36 -6.91 14.29
C PRO A 223 -26.97 -8.20 13.74
N ILE A 224 -26.78 -9.32 14.46
CA ILE A 224 -27.31 -10.64 14.04
C ILE A 224 -28.81 -10.70 14.24
N GLU A 225 -29.28 -10.21 15.39
CA GLU A 225 -30.72 -10.19 15.73
C GLU A 225 -31.45 -9.12 14.89
N GLU A 226 -30.89 -7.93 14.76
CA GLU A 226 -31.47 -6.84 13.96
C GLU A 226 -31.61 -7.22 12.48
N ALA A 227 -30.68 -8.00 11.95
CA ALA A 227 -30.73 -8.46 10.55
C ALA A 227 -31.92 -9.39 10.27
N LYS A 228 -32.57 -9.95 11.29
CA LYS A 228 -33.80 -10.73 11.12
C LYS A 228 -34.98 -9.84 10.71
N HIS A 229 -34.93 -8.57 11.09
CA HIS A 229 -35.96 -7.56 10.83
C HIS A 229 -35.57 -6.55 9.76
N ASP A 230 -34.27 -6.34 9.53
CA ASP A 230 -33.74 -5.43 8.50
C ASP A 230 -32.79 -6.16 7.55
N SER A 231 -33.25 -6.36 6.31
CA SER A 231 -32.48 -7.03 5.27
C SER A 231 -31.21 -6.30 4.85
N HIS A 232 -31.11 -4.98 5.10
CA HIS A 232 -29.92 -4.19 4.82
C HIS A 232 -28.74 -4.52 5.75
N LEU A 233 -29.02 -5.19 6.87
CA LEU A 233 -28.00 -5.61 7.83
C LEU A 233 -27.45 -7.01 7.56
N LYS A 234 -27.93 -7.72 6.53
CA LYS A 234 -27.51 -9.10 6.25
C LYS A 234 -26.00 -9.26 6.08
N SER A 235 -25.36 -8.35 5.36
CA SER A 235 -23.90 -8.41 5.15
C SER A 235 -23.12 -8.16 6.45
N LEU A 236 -23.56 -7.19 7.26
CA LEU A 236 -23.00 -6.93 8.59
C LEU A 236 -23.21 -8.13 9.53
N SER A 237 -24.42 -8.70 9.53
CA SER A 237 -24.73 -9.90 10.31
C SER A 237 -23.84 -11.08 9.93
N ALA A 238 -23.69 -11.34 8.62
CA ALA A 238 -22.82 -12.41 8.13
C ALA A 238 -21.37 -12.23 8.57
N PHE A 239 -20.83 -11.01 8.46
CA PHE A 239 -19.51 -10.68 8.97
C PHE A 239 -19.41 -10.90 10.47
N THR A 240 -20.39 -10.43 11.23
CA THR A 240 -20.43 -10.57 12.69
C THR A 240 -20.47 -12.04 13.11
N GLN A 241 -21.31 -12.87 12.49
CA GLN A 241 -21.36 -14.30 12.75
C GLN A 241 -20.03 -14.98 12.46
N TYR A 242 -19.42 -14.65 11.33
CA TYR A 242 -18.13 -15.21 10.97
C TYR A 242 -17.02 -14.78 11.94
N ALA A 243 -17.00 -13.50 12.32
CA ALA A 243 -16.04 -12.95 13.28
C ALA A 243 -16.13 -13.61 14.66
N LEU A 244 -17.35 -13.97 15.10
CA LEU A 244 -17.57 -14.66 16.37
C LEU A 244 -17.30 -16.17 16.30
N SER A 245 -17.37 -16.77 15.12
CA SER A 245 -17.13 -18.21 14.93
C SER A 245 -15.67 -18.61 14.83
N THR A 246 -14.77 -17.65 14.70
CA THR A 246 -13.34 -17.89 14.52
C THR A 246 -12.51 -17.28 15.64
N THR A 247 -11.42 -17.94 15.98
CA THR A 247 -10.41 -17.43 16.92
C THR A 247 -9.27 -16.68 16.23
N HIS A 248 -9.23 -16.73 14.90
CA HIS A 248 -8.22 -16.04 14.11
C HIS A 248 -8.77 -14.70 13.64
N SER A 249 -7.88 -13.75 13.47
CA SER A 249 -8.23 -12.47 12.88
C SER A 249 -8.66 -12.66 11.43
N ILE A 250 -9.80 -12.09 11.05
CA ILE A 250 -10.33 -12.11 9.70
C ILE A 250 -10.58 -10.69 9.20
N ILE A 251 -10.54 -10.56 7.88
CA ILE A 251 -10.98 -9.37 7.16
C ILE A 251 -12.30 -9.67 6.46
N GLY A 252 -13.21 -8.72 6.49
CA GLY A 252 -14.46 -8.81 5.76
C GLY A 252 -14.93 -7.44 5.27
N TYR A 253 -15.81 -7.52 4.28
CA TYR A 253 -16.46 -6.35 3.70
C TYR A 253 -17.96 -6.48 3.93
N TYR A 254 -18.58 -5.38 4.30
CA TYR A 254 -20.03 -5.34 4.47
C TYR A 254 -20.59 -3.96 4.19
N ASP A 255 -21.88 -3.93 3.84
CA ASP A 255 -22.61 -2.69 3.64
C ASP A 255 -23.43 -2.36 4.87
N PHE A 256 -23.37 -1.12 5.32
CA PHE A 256 -24.12 -0.61 6.45
C PHE A 256 -24.57 0.82 6.20
N LYS A 257 -25.87 1.09 6.28
CA LYS A 257 -26.48 2.41 6.04
C LYS A 257 -26.01 3.06 4.73
N GLY A 258 -25.95 2.25 3.66
CA GLY A 258 -25.59 2.72 2.31
C GLY A 258 -24.12 3.03 2.10
N LYS A 259 -23.24 2.61 3.02
CA LYS A 259 -21.79 2.71 2.89
C LYS A 259 -21.16 1.33 3.00
N SER A 260 -20.15 1.09 2.16
CA SER A 260 -19.33 -0.12 2.25
C SER A 260 -18.22 0.07 3.27
N TYR A 261 -18.07 -0.89 4.15
CA TYR A 261 -17.03 -0.93 5.17
C TYR A 261 -16.11 -2.12 4.95
N ILE A 262 -14.85 -1.91 5.23
CA ILE A 262 -13.89 -2.97 5.49
C ILE A 262 -13.71 -3.07 7.00
N ALA A 263 -13.70 -4.28 7.51
CA ALA A 263 -13.52 -4.52 8.93
C ALA A 263 -12.61 -5.71 9.19
N ALA A 264 -11.86 -5.61 10.28
CA ALA A 264 -11.08 -6.68 10.84
C ALA A 264 -11.61 -7.02 12.23
N ASN A 265 -11.54 -8.30 12.61
CA ASN A 265 -11.76 -8.72 13.98
C ASN A 265 -10.47 -9.26 14.60
N ALA A 266 -10.40 -9.20 15.92
CA ALA A 266 -9.47 -9.98 16.72
C ALA A 266 -10.16 -10.43 18.01
N THR A 267 -9.83 -11.63 18.47
CA THR A 267 -10.44 -12.21 19.66
C THR A 267 -9.64 -11.88 20.91
N ILE A 268 -10.29 -11.38 21.94
CA ILE A 268 -9.69 -11.14 23.25
C ILE A 268 -9.54 -12.49 23.96
N LYS A 269 -8.31 -12.90 24.23
CA LYS A 269 -7.98 -14.26 24.71
C LYS A 269 -8.63 -14.63 26.05
N SER A 270 -8.73 -13.68 26.96
CA SER A 270 -9.26 -13.92 28.30
C SER A 270 -10.78 -14.09 28.35
N THR A 271 -11.52 -13.53 27.38
CA THR A 271 -12.98 -13.47 27.41
C THR A 271 -13.65 -14.13 26.22
N GLY A 272 -12.93 -14.28 25.11
CA GLY A 272 -13.51 -14.69 23.83
C GLY A 272 -14.28 -13.58 23.12
N TRP A 273 -14.33 -12.36 23.67
CA TRP A 273 -14.99 -11.23 23.02
C TRP A 273 -14.24 -10.83 21.75
N ALA A 274 -14.99 -10.31 20.79
CA ALA A 274 -14.41 -9.85 19.53
C ALA A 274 -14.22 -8.34 19.52
N VAL A 275 -13.01 -7.90 19.27
CA VAL A 275 -12.71 -6.52 18.85
C VAL A 275 -13.00 -6.43 17.38
N ILE A 276 -13.80 -5.47 16.98
CA ILE A 276 -14.07 -5.16 15.59
C ILE A 276 -13.54 -3.77 15.29
N ILE A 277 -12.67 -3.70 14.31
CA ILE A 277 -12.21 -2.43 13.75
C ILE A 277 -12.78 -2.29 12.35
N LYS A 278 -13.48 -1.20 12.09
CA LYS A 278 -14.08 -0.93 10.78
C LYS A 278 -13.69 0.45 10.26
N ALA A 279 -13.62 0.57 8.95
CA ALA A 279 -13.46 1.86 8.29
C ALA A 279 -14.22 1.88 6.97
N PRO A 280 -14.74 3.04 6.53
CA PRO A 280 -15.37 3.16 5.22
C PRO A 280 -14.37 2.87 4.11
N VAL A 281 -14.75 2.02 3.16
CA VAL A 281 -13.92 1.68 1.98
C VAL A 281 -13.60 2.94 1.18
N ASP A 282 -14.57 3.85 1.04
CA ASP A 282 -14.42 5.10 0.29
C ASP A 282 -13.27 5.97 0.79
N GLU A 283 -12.97 5.91 2.08
CA GLU A 283 -11.90 6.71 2.68
C GLU A 283 -10.52 6.33 2.13
N PHE A 284 -10.28 5.04 1.96
CA PHE A 284 -9.06 4.53 1.36
C PHE A 284 -9.09 4.63 -0.16
N MET A 285 -10.28 4.45 -0.76
CA MET A 285 -10.47 4.56 -2.19
C MET A 285 -10.33 5.99 -2.71
N GLN A 286 -10.51 7.03 -1.88
CA GLN A 286 -10.25 8.42 -2.30
C GLN A 286 -8.79 8.64 -2.71
N THR A 287 -7.85 8.08 -1.96
CA THR A 287 -6.42 8.15 -2.31
C THR A 287 -6.14 7.37 -3.59
N LEU A 288 -6.74 6.18 -3.73
CA LEU A 288 -6.66 5.39 -4.94
C LEU A 288 -7.30 6.12 -6.14
N SER A 289 -8.44 6.77 -5.95
CA SER A 289 -9.11 7.54 -7.00
C SER A 289 -8.28 8.72 -7.48
N ARG A 290 -7.51 9.36 -6.60
CA ARG A 290 -6.54 10.40 -7.00
C ARG A 290 -5.39 9.80 -7.82
N LEU A 291 -4.84 8.66 -7.40
CA LEU A 291 -3.83 7.93 -8.14
C LEU A 291 -4.32 7.49 -9.52
N ILE A 292 -5.51 6.90 -9.60
CA ILE A 292 -6.13 6.48 -10.86
C ILE A 292 -6.33 7.70 -11.78
N ARG A 293 -6.80 8.82 -11.23
CA ARG A 293 -6.97 10.06 -12.00
C ARG A 293 -5.63 10.60 -12.51
N SER A 294 -4.60 10.62 -11.66
CA SER A 294 -3.27 11.09 -12.08
C SER A 294 -2.64 10.19 -13.14
N ILE A 295 -2.76 8.87 -12.99
CA ILE A 295 -2.34 7.88 -14.00
C ILE A 295 -3.12 8.10 -15.30
N GLY A 296 -4.44 8.30 -15.21
CA GLY A 296 -5.28 8.58 -16.36
C GLY A 296 -4.92 9.88 -17.06
N VAL A 297 -4.68 10.96 -16.33
CA VAL A 297 -4.25 12.25 -16.91
C VAL A 297 -2.88 12.10 -17.57
N MET A 298 -1.92 11.49 -16.86
CA MET A 298 -0.57 11.29 -17.40
C MET A 298 -0.58 10.38 -18.63
N GLY A 299 -1.33 9.27 -18.57
CA GLY A 299 -1.48 8.33 -19.69
C GLY A 299 -2.13 9.00 -20.91
N ASN A 300 -3.21 9.78 -20.71
CA ASN A 300 -3.84 10.54 -21.79
C ASN A 300 -2.91 11.61 -22.38
N THR A 301 -2.12 12.26 -21.54
CA THR A 301 -1.15 13.27 -22.01
C THR A 301 -0.06 12.62 -22.87
N ILE A 302 0.50 11.50 -22.42
CA ILE A 302 1.50 10.72 -23.17
C ILE A 302 0.89 10.20 -24.47
N LEU A 303 -0.32 9.64 -24.42
CA LEU A 303 -1.04 9.16 -25.60
C LEU A 303 -1.21 10.27 -26.64
N LEU A 304 -1.64 11.45 -26.21
CA LEU A 304 -1.85 12.60 -27.08
C LEU A 304 -0.52 13.05 -27.72
N ILE A 305 0.55 13.11 -26.93
CA ILE A 305 1.90 13.44 -27.44
C ILE A 305 2.33 12.40 -28.47
N CYS A 306 2.18 11.11 -28.17
CA CYS A 306 2.54 10.02 -29.09
C CYS A 306 1.73 10.10 -30.41
N LEU A 307 0.43 10.35 -30.33
CA LEU A 307 -0.42 10.51 -31.53
C LEU A 307 0.01 11.71 -32.37
N VAL A 308 0.38 12.83 -31.73
CA VAL A 308 0.90 14.01 -32.42
C VAL A 308 2.23 13.67 -33.11
N ILE A 309 3.14 12.99 -32.41
CA ILE A 309 4.43 12.55 -32.97
C ILE A 309 4.19 11.63 -34.18
N VAL A 310 3.34 10.62 -34.06
CA VAL A 310 2.98 9.70 -35.17
C VAL A 310 2.40 10.49 -36.34
N TYR A 311 1.51 11.45 -36.06
CA TYR A 311 0.92 12.30 -37.12
C TYR A 311 1.98 13.15 -37.83
N VAL A 312 2.88 13.79 -37.06
CA VAL A 312 3.97 14.61 -37.62
C VAL A 312 4.92 13.76 -38.45
N ILE A 313 5.34 12.61 -37.95
CA ILE A 313 6.21 11.67 -38.68
C ILE A 313 5.51 11.17 -39.95
N ALA A 314 4.26 10.72 -39.84
CA ALA A 314 3.50 10.26 -40.99
C ALA A 314 3.35 11.36 -42.04
N ARG A 315 3.13 12.60 -41.61
CA ARG A 315 3.03 13.75 -42.52
C ARG A 315 4.39 14.09 -43.15
N SER A 316 5.48 14.03 -42.37
CA SER A 316 6.84 14.31 -42.85
C SER A 316 7.31 13.31 -43.89
N ILE A 317 6.96 12.04 -43.75
CA ILE A 317 7.34 10.97 -44.67
C ILE A 317 6.44 10.98 -45.93
N ILE A 318 5.14 11.08 -45.75
CA ILE A 318 4.18 10.81 -46.84
C ILE A 318 4.03 12.01 -47.78
N LYS A 319 4.12 13.25 -47.28
CA LYS A 319 3.99 14.43 -48.12
C LYS A 319 5.01 14.47 -49.23
N PRO A 320 6.32 14.29 -48.97
CA PRO A 320 7.33 14.22 -50.03
C PRO A 320 7.13 13.05 -51.00
N ILE A 321 6.77 11.85 -50.46
CA ILE A 321 6.50 10.68 -51.31
C ILE A 321 5.31 10.94 -52.26
N GLN A 322 4.24 11.54 -51.76
CA GLN A 322 3.11 11.93 -52.61
C GLN A 322 3.51 12.95 -53.68
N ALA A 323 4.36 13.94 -53.33
CA ALA A 323 4.87 14.89 -54.27
C ALA A 323 5.69 14.20 -55.39
N ALA A 324 6.53 13.22 -54.98
CA ALA A 324 7.30 12.41 -55.94
C ALA A 324 6.37 11.58 -56.85
N VAL A 325 5.33 10.94 -56.29
CA VAL A 325 4.35 10.17 -57.08
C VAL A 325 3.59 11.06 -58.07
N ILE A 326 3.20 12.27 -57.65
CA ILE A 326 2.50 13.24 -58.52
C ILE A 326 3.43 13.72 -59.62
N ALA A 327 4.69 14.05 -59.30
CA ALA A 327 5.69 14.46 -60.26
C ALA A 327 5.97 13.36 -61.28
N LEU A 328 6.22 12.13 -60.82
CA LEU A 328 6.41 10.95 -61.67
C LEU A 328 5.19 10.66 -62.56
N ARG A 329 3.99 10.86 -62.01
CA ARG A 329 2.76 10.67 -62.81
C ARG A 329 2.61 11.74 -63.86
N GLY A 330 2.94 12.98 -63.56
CA GLY A 330 2.95 14.10 -64.52
C GLY A 330 3.93 13.83 -65.65
N ILE A 331 5.11 13.28 -65.36
CA ILE A 331 6.11 12.92 -66.36
C ILE A 331 5.65 11.72 -67.18
N ALA A 332 5.03 10.68 -66.51
CA ALA A 332 4.68 9.41 -67.17
C ALA A 332 3.39 9.47 -68.01
N GLN A 333 2.39 10.26 -67.60
CA GLN A 333 1.05 10.31 -68.15
C GLN A 333 0.59 11.69 -68.65
N GLY A 334 1.37 12.72 -68.39
CA GLY A 334 1.13 14.13 -68.84
C GLY A 334 2.04 14.51 -70.02
N ASP A 335 2.21 15.83 -70.19
CA ASP A 335 3.00 16.41 -71.27
C ASP A 335 4.53 16.25 -71.08
N GLY A 336 4.98 15.42 -70.14
CA GLY A 336 6.41 15.18 -69.88
C GLY A 336 7.14 16.38 -69.32
N ASP A 337 6.50 17.19 -68.48
CA ASP A 337 7.13 18.38 -67.89
C ASP A 337 8.30 18.00 -66.98
N LEU A 338 9.50 18.28 -67.47
CA LEU A 338 10.78 18.03 -66.77
C LEU A 338 11.25 19.26 -65.97
N THR A 339 10.39 20.28 -65.78
CA THR A 339 10.69 21.45 -64.95
C THR A 339 10.34 21.26 -63.50
N VAL A 340 9.50 20.26 -63.18
CA VAL A 340 9.05 19.94 -61.82
C VAL A 340 10.27 19.57 -60.97
N ARG A 341 10.37 20.16 -59.78
CA ARG A 341 11.38 19.83 -58.77
C ARG A 341 10.68 19.44 -57.46
N LEU A 342 11.21 18.37 -56.84
CA LEU A 342 10.81 18.01 -55.50
C LEU A 342 11.53 18.89 -54.47
N PRO A 343 10.83 19.32 -53.43
CA PRO A 343 11.45 20.14 -52.39
C PRO A 343 12.42 19.31 -51.54
N VAL A 344 13.50 19.93 -51.13
CA VAL A 344 14.58 19.38 -50.29
C VAL A 344 14.55 20.12 -48.95
N TYR A 345 13.96 19.52 -47.92
CA TYR A 345 13.75 20.23 -46.63
C TYR A 345 14.41 19.56 -45.41
N ASN A 346 14.76 18.30 -45.50
CA ASN A 346 15.29 17.52 -44.39
C ASN A 346 16.64 16.87 -44.78
N ASN A 347 17.24 16.15 -43.85
CA ASN A 347 18.45 15.39 -44.07
C ASN A 347 18.17 13.90 -43.73
N ASN A 348 17.49 13.21 -44.64
CA ASN A 348 17.11 11.80 -44.51
C ASN A 348 16.90 11.18 -45.89
N GLU A 349 16.61 9.88 -45.93
CA GLU A 349 16.45 9.10 -47.17
C GLU A 349 15.36 9.67 -48.11
N ILE A 350 14.39 10.40 -47.56
CA ILE A 350 13.37 11.09 -48.37
C ILE A 350 13.94 12.31 -49.07
N THR A 351 14.89 12.95 -48.44
CA THR A 351 15.65 14.05 -49.06
C THR A 351 16.52 13.53 -50.17
N ASP A 352 17.27 12.45 -49.91
CA ASP A 352 18.10 11.78 -50.91
C ASP A 352 17.25 11.39 -52.13
N MET A 353 16.07 10.82 -51.90
CA MET A 353 15.12 10.51 -52.97
C MET A 353 14.74 11.75 -53.77
N SER A 354 14.46 12.88 -53.08
CA SER A 354 14.10 14.13 -53.75
C SER A 354 15.28 14.72 -54.56
N GLU A 355 16.49 14.64 -54.03
CA GLU A 355 17.71 15.07 -54.70
C GLU A 355 18.02 14.23 -55.91
N TYR A 356 18.02 12.89 -55.75
CA TYR A 356 18.25 11.98 -56.88
C TYR A 356 17.15 12.07 -57.93
N PHE A 357 15.89 12.30 -57.53
CA PHE A 357 14.83 12.59 -58.47
C PHE A 357 15.14 13.87 -59.26
N ASN A 358 15.49 14.98 -58.57
CA ASN A 358 15.80 16.26 -59.21
C ASN A 358 17.01 16.14 -60.14
N GLU A 359 18.06 15.44 -59.69
CA GLU A 359 19.24 15.16 -60.50
C GLU A 359 18.91 14.33 -61.74
N THR A 360 18.07 13.29 -61.57
CA THR A 360 17.62 12.45 -62.68
C THR A 360 16.84 13.28 -63.73
N ILE A 361 15.89 14.09 -63.28
CA ILE A 361 15.10 14.95 -64.16
C ILE A 361 15.97 15.99 -64.85
N GLU A 362 16.95 16.55 -64.15
CA GLU A 362 17.91 17.47 -64.73
C GLU A 362 18.76 16.79 -65.81
N LYS A 363 19.26 15.56 -65.53
CA LYS A 363 20.01 14.77 -66.49
C LYS A 363 19.19 14.44 -67.72
N ILE A 364 17.92 13.98 -67.51
CA ILE A 364 16.99 13.73 -68.62
C ILE A 364 16.73 15.03 -69.41
N GLY A 365 16.44 16.13 -68.71
CA GLY A 365 16.19 17.40 -69.35
C GLY A 365 17.42 17.94 -70.14
N LYS A 366 18.64 17.72 -69.59
CA LYS A 366 19.89 18.01 -70.31
C LYS A 366 20.05 17.10 -71.52
N SER A 367 19.73 15.79 -71.32
CA SER A 367 19.82 14.85 -72.43
C SER A 367 18.83 15.18 -73.57
N ILE A 368 17.56 15.50 -73.22
CA ILE A 368 16.56 15.89 -74.24
C ILE A 368 16.92 17.17 -74.93
N ARG A 369 17.36 18.18 -74.19
CA ARG A 369 17.91 19.42 -74.81
C ARG A 369 19.13 19.14 -75.68
N SER A 370 20.00 18.21 -75.26
CA SER A 370 21.11 17.76 -76.06
C SER A 370 20.65 17.03 -77.33
N VAL A 371 19.61 16.18 -77.20
CA VAL A 371 18.95 15.50 -78.34
C VAL A 371 18.30 16.51 -79.28
N GLU A 372 17.55 17.50 -78.73
CA GLU A 372 16.97 18.60 -79.54
C GLU A 372 18.06 19.42 -80.25
N LYS A 373 19.10 19.79 -79.50
CA LYS A 373 20.22 20.47 -80.05
C LYS A 373 20.95 19.61 -81.14
N ASN A 374 21.08 18.31 -80.84
CA ASN A 374 21.69 17.39 -81.79
C ASN A 374 20.75 17.09 -82.98
N SER A 375 19.40 17.06 -82.75
CA SER A 375 18.44 16.92 -83.87
C SER A 375 18.49 18.13 -84.81
N ARG A 376 18.49 19.35 -84.22
CA ARG A 376 18.70 20.58 -85.00
C ARG A 376 20.08 20.61 -85.70
N LYS A 377 21.15 20.08 -85.03
CA LYS A 377 22.40 19.84 -85.63
C LYS A 377 22.39 18.78 -86.73
N MET A 378 21.57 17.69 -86.51
CA MET A 378 21.41 16.66 -87.55
C MET A 378 20.69 17.17 -88.78
N GLU A 379 19.77 18.13 -88.65
CA GLU A 379 19.15 18.82 -89.76
C GLU A 379 20.21 19.62 -90.51
N THR A 380 21.09 20.30 -89.73
CA THR A 380 22.28 21.02 -90.29
C THR A 380 23.38 20.06 -90.84
N ILE A 381 23.47 18.86 -90.22
CA ILE A 381 24.43 17.80 -90.60
C ILE A 381 23.91 16.97 -91.78
N GLY A 382 22.58 16.89 -91.96
CA GLY A 382 21.98 16.32 -93.17
C GLY A 382 22.48 16.98 -94.41
N ASP A 383 22.63 18.32 -94.37
CA ASP A 383 23.25 19.10 -95.41
C ASP A 383 24.78 18.96 -95.46
N ALA A 384 25.41 18.68 -94.28
CA ALA A 384 26.88 18.49 -94.22
C ALA A 384 27.31 17.03 -94.42
N LEU A 385 26.43 16.04 -94.31
CA LEU A 385 26.72 14.62 -94.50
C LEU A 385 27.00 14.24 -95.95
N ALA A 386 26.55 15.05 -96.92
CA ALA A 386 26.96 14.97 -98.32
C ALA A 386 28.46 15.31 -98.51
N SER A 387 29.00 16.07 -97.53
CA SER A 387 30.43 16.49 -97.54
C SER A 387 31.33 15.62 -96.64
N ASN A 388 30.73 14.83 -95.69
CA ASN A 388 31.54 14.25 -94.61
C ASN A 388 31.71 12.69 -94.64
N MET A 389 31.39 12.02 -95.72
CA MET A 389 31.67 10.56 -95.86
C MET A 389 33.20 10.27 -95.72
N SER A 390 34.03 11.25 -95.80
CA SER A 390 35.46 11.12 -95.56
C SER A 390 35.86 11.18 -94.09
N GLN A 391 34.99 11.74 -93.26
CA GLN A 391 35.29 11.83 -91.78
C GLN A 391 34.82 10.58 -91.00
N THR A 392 34.01 9.72 -91.61
CA THR A 392 33.48 8.55 -90.93
C THR A 392 34.56 7.51 -90.56
N ALA A 393 35.61 7.45 -91.38
CA ALA A 393 36.77 6.60 -91.09
C ALA A 393 37.53 7.00 -89.81
N SER A 394 37.62 8.33 -89.56
CA SER A 394 38.23 8.80 -88.30
C SER A 394 37.36 8.63 -87.03
N ALA A 395 36.05 8.65 -87.24
CA ALA A 395 35.15 8.46 -86.12
C ALA A 395 35.13 7.01 -85.58
N VAL A 396 35.39 6.03 -86.45
CA VAL A 396 35.44 4.60 -86.01
C VAL A 396 36.69 4.36 -85.14
N ASP A 397 37.80 5.04 -85.41
CA ASP A 397 39.02 4.93 -84.58
C ASP A 397 38.80 5.53 -83.14
N HIS A 398 38.00 6.63 -83.07
CA HIS A 398 37.63 7.22 -81.77
C HIS A 398 36.66 6.35 -80.98
N ILE A 399 35.76 5.59 -81.63
CA ILE A 399 34.82 4.65 -80.95
C ILE A 399 35.61 3.50 -80.34
N SER A 400 36.62 2.99 -80.99
CA SER A 400 37.49 1.94 -80.46
C SER A 400 38.21 2.39 -79.19
N THR A 401 38.69 3.62 -79.18
CA THR A 401 39.36 4.22 -77.98
C THR A 401 38.37 4.41 -76.82
N ASN A 402 37.10 4.81 -77.10
CA ASN A 402 36.10 4.99 -76.06
C ASN A 402 35.62 3.65 -75.44
N ILE A 403 35.58 2.58 -76.27
CA ILE A 403 35.22 1.21 -75.74
C ILE A 403 36.31 0.74 -74.78
N ASP A 404 37.58 1.02 -75.05
CA ASP A 404 38.66 0.68 -74.12
C ASP A 404 38.55 1.48 -72.81
N GLY A 405 38.09 2.77 -72.89
CA GLY A 405 37.83 3.60 -71.72
C GLY A 405 36.71 3.08 -70.84
N VAL A 406 35.57 2.63 -71.45
CA VAL A 406 34.44 2.03 -70.75
C VAL A 406 34.83 0.71 -70.08
N LYS A 407 35.64 -0.11 -70.76
CA LYS A 407 36.17 -1.35 -70.20
C LYS A 407 37.00 -1.10 -68.94
N GLN A 408 37.83 -0.05 -68.98
CA GLN A 408 38.66 0.33 -67.84
C GLN A 408 37.84 0.87 -66.67
N GLN A 409 36.75 1.61 -66.96
CA GLN A 409 35.85 2.13 -65.98
C GLN A 409 35.02 1.01 -65.30
N ALA A 410 34.62 0.01 -66.07
CA ALA A 410 33.94 -1.19 -65.53
C ALA A 410 34.84 -2.02 -64.60
N LEU A 411 36.17 -2.10 -64.99
CA LEU A 411 37.13 -2.76 -64.09
C LEU A 411 37.34 -1.98 -62.76
N THR A 412 37.33 -0.67 -62.83
CA THR A 412 37.44 0.20 -61.64
C THR A 412 36.19 0.07 -60.76
N GLN A 413 35.00 -0.02 -61.39
CA GLN A 413 33.75 -0.22 -60.70
C GLN A 413 33.71 -1.58 -59.97
N ALA A 414 34.22 -2.63 -60.62
CA ALA A 414 34.30 -3.98 -59.99
C ALA A 414 35.26 -3.98 -58.78
N ALA A 415 36.36 -3.21 -58.86
CA ALA A 415 37.25 -3.04 -57.70
C ALA A 415 36.53 -2.33 -56.51
N SER A 416 35.78 -1.24 -56.80
CA SER A 416 35.02 -0.50 -55.78
C SER A 416 33.88 -1.35 -55.15
N VAL A 417 33.26 -2.25 -55.94
CA VAL A 417 32.28 -3.19 -55.40
C VAL A 417 32.94 -4.19 -54.44
N THR A 418 34.16 -4.63 -54.77
CA THR A 418 34.90 -5.55 -53.88
C THR A 418 35.32 -4.85 -52.58
N GLU A 419 35.73 -3.57 -52.66
CA GLU A 419 36.06 -2.76 -51.49
C GLU A 419 34.84 -2.48 -50.62
N THR A 420 33.67 -2.25 -51.26
CA THR A 420 32.38 -2.10 -50.52
C THR A 420 32.01 -3.38 -49.82
N ALA A 421 32.21 -4.54 -50.44
CA ALA A 421 31.95 -5.82 -49.82
C ALA A 421 32.83 -6.05 -48.56
N ALA A 422 34.14 -5.67 -48.68
CA ALA A 422 35.03 -5.78 -47.54
C ALA A 422 34.65 -4.86 -46.37
N THR A 423 34.17 -3.62 -46.66
CA THR A 423 33.68 -2.69 -45.63
C THR A 423 32.40 -3.20 -44.99
N ILE A 424 31.51 -3.86 -45.75
CA ILE A 424 30.30 -4.50 -45.17
C ILE A 424 30.69 -5.64 -44.23
N GLU A 425 31.67 -6.47 -44.59
CA GLU A 425 32.17 -7.53 -43.68
C GLU A 425 32.77 -6.93 -42.39
N GLU A 426 33.45 -5.81 -42.49
CA GLU A 426 33.97 -5.09 -41.33
C GLU A 426 32.86 -4.53 -40.46
N ILE A 427 31.81 -3.96 -41.06
CA ILE A 427 30.60 -3.53 -40.33
C ILE A 427 29.93 -4.71 -39.59
N VAL A 428 29.76 -5.85 -40.27
CA VAL A 428 29.19 -7.05 -39.66
C VAL A 428 30.02 -7.52 -38.47
N ARG A 429 31.36 -7.47 -38.61
CA ARG A 429 32.24 -7.81 -37.49
C ARG A 429 32.12 -6.82 -36.34
N THR A 430 32.00 -5.53 -36.62
CA THR A 430 31.84 -4.47 -35.61
C THR A 430 30.48 -4.61 -34.89
N VAL A 431 29.42 -4.93 -35.64
CA VAL A 431 28.07 -5.20 -35.05
C VAL A 431 28.13 -6.41 -34.13
N LYS A 432 28.82 -7.49 -34.53
CA LYS A 432 29.01 -8.65 -33.64
C LYS A 432 29.79 -8.30 -32.37
N GLN A 433 30.80 -7.46 -32.50
CA GLN A 433 31.56 -7.01 -31.34
C GLN A 433 30.74 -6.08 -30.42
N LEU A 434 29.87 -5.26 -31.02
CA LEU A 434 28.90 -4.44 -30.28
C LEU A 434 27.89 -5.31 -29.52
N ALA A 435 27.38 -6.36 -30.19
CA ALA A 435 26.48 -7.33 -29.53
C ALA A 435 27.13 -7.99 -28.31
N ALA A 436 28.39 -8.41 -28.44
CA ALA A 436 29.14 -8.97 -27.31
C ALA A 436 29.38 -7.94 -26.18
N SER A 437 29.61 -6.66 -26.57
CA SER A 437 29.70 -5.59 -25.56
C SER A 437 28.39 -5.33 -24.84
N ILE A 438 27.25 -5.39 -25.55
CA ILE A 438 25.93 -5.26 -24.96
C ILE A 438 25.67 -6.41 -23.98
N GLU A 439 26.06 -7.64 -24.33
CA GLU A 439 25.91 -8.78 -23.44
C GLU A 439 26.73 -8.62 -22.15
N THR A 440 27.97 -8.13 -22.30
CA THR A 440 28.84 -7.79 -21.15
C THR A 440 28.22 -6.67 -20.29
N GLN A 441 27.64 -5.67 -20.95
CA GLN A 441 26.96 -4.57 -20.27
C GLN A 441 25.71 -5.03 -19.54
N ALA A 442 24.94 -5.93 -20.15
CA ALA A 442 23.77 -6.54 -19.51
C ALA A 442 24.17 -7.34 -18.25
N ALA A 443 25.28 -8.09 -18.34
CA ALA A 443 25.83 -8.78 -17.17
C ALA A 443 26.25 -7.80 -16.06
N SER A 444 26.89 -6.66 -16.45
CA SER A 444 27.28 -5.62 -15.50
C SER A 444 26.08 -4.93 -14.86
N VAL A 445 25.01 -4.72 -15.61
CA VAL A 445 23.73 -4.19 -15.08
C VAL A 445 23.10 -5.18 -14.11
N ALA A 446 23.09 -6.47 -14.45
CA ALA A 446 22.59 -7.51 -13.56
C ALA A 446 23.41 -7.59 -12.25
N GLN A 447 24.73 -7.49 -12.36
CA GLN A 447 25.64 -7.42 -11.20
C GLN A 447 25.34 -6.19 -10.34
N SER A 448 25.14 -5.01 -10.99
CA SER A 448 24.82 -3.79 -10.27
C SER A 448 23.46 -3.90 -9.57
N SER A 449 22.47 -4.52 -10.24
CA SER A 449 21.15 -4.77 -9.66
C SER A 449 21.24 -5.66 -8.41
N SER A 450 22.04 -6.73 -8.49
CA SER A 450 22.30 -7.58 -7.34
C SER A 450 22.98 -6.83 -6.18
N SER A 451 23.90 -5.92 -6.51
CA SER A 451 24.55 -5.08 -5.49
C SER A 451 23.58 -4.09 -4.84
N VAL A 452 22.62 -3.59 -5.64
CA VAL A 452 21.53 -2.73 -5.11
C VAL A 452 20.60 -3.53 -4.20
N GLU A 453 20.27 -4.78 -4.58
CA GLU A 453 19.46 -5.66 -3.73
C GLU A 453 20.16 -5.97 -2.40
N GLU A 454 21.46 -6.23 -2.46
CA GLU A 454 22.26 -6.41 -1.26
C GLU A 454 22.30 -5.14 -0.39
N MET A 455 22.42 -3.98 -1.03
CA MET A 455 22.36 -2.70 -0.33
C MET A 455 21.00 -2.47 0.34
N VAL A 456 19.90 -2.82 -0.33
CA VAL A 456 18.54 -2.75 0.23
C VAL A 456 18.40 -3.70 1.42
N ALA A 457 18.96 -4.93 1.30
CA ALA A 457 18.98 -5.89 2.41
C ALA A 457 19.79 -5.35 3.60
N ASN A 458 20.94 -4.72 3.32
CA ASN A 458 21.75 -4.09 4.35
C ASN A 458 21.02 -2.94 5.05
N ILE A 459 20.31 -2.09 4.27
CA ILE A 459 19.48 -1.01 4.83
C ILE A 459 18.37 -1.58 5.72
N ALA A 460 17.73 -2.67 5.27
CA ALA A 460 16.71 -3.35 6.08
C ALA A 460 17.31 -3.88 7.40
N SER A 461 18.50 -4.47 7.33
CA SER A 461 19.24 -4.93 8.51
C SER A 461 19.60 -3.79 9.46
N ILE A 462 20.05 -2.65 8.90
CA ILE A 462 20.35 -1.44 9.69
C ILE A 462 19.07 -0.94 10.36
N SER A 463 17.95 -0.89 9.62
CA SER A 463 16.66 -0.48 10.17
C SER A 463 16.19 -1.39 11.31
N GLN A 464 16.39 -2.70 11.15
CA GLN A 464 16.10 -3.66 12.20
C GLN A 464 17.01 -3.44 13.44
N THR A 465 18.28 -3.14 13.20
CA THR A 465 19.23 -2.85 14.27
C THR A 465 18.87 -1.57 15.01
N LEU A 466 18.46 -0.53 14.27
CA LEU A 466 17.95 0.72 14.84
C LEU A 466 16.71 0.48 15.69
N GLY A 467 15.77 -0.36 15.20
CA GLY A 467 14.59 -0.72 15.98
C GLY A 467 14.93 -1.45 17.28
N LYS A 468 15.94 -2.35 17.23
CA LYS A 468 16.46 -3.00 18.45
C LYS A 468 17.10 -1.99 19.39
N THR A 469 17.87 -1.05 18.83
CA THR A 469 18.52 0.01 19.61
C THR A 469 17.49 0.90 20.28
N ASP A 470 16.44 1.29 19.56
CA ASP A 470 15.34 2.07 20.11
C ASP A 470 14.64 1.35 21.26
N SER A 471 14.38 0.05 21.07
CA SER A 471 13.84 -0.81 22.13
C SER A 471 14.74 -0.88 23.35
N VAL A 472 16.07 -0.97 23.14
CA VAL A 472 17.05 -0.96 24.23
C VAL A 472 17.07 0.38 24.95
N ILE A 473 16.98 1.49 24.19
CA ILE A 473 16.89 2.84 24.76
C ILE A 473 15.60 2.99 25.58
N GLY A 474 14.48 2.47 25.04
CA GLY A 474 13.22 2.43 25.77
C GLY A 474 13.33 1.66 27.08
N SER A 475 13.97 0.48 27.04
CA SER A 475 14.22 -0.32 28.23
C SER A 475 15.16 0.37 29.22
N LEU A 476 16.19 1.04 28.69
CA LEU A 476 17.12 1.81 29.52
C LEU A 476 16.42 3.01 30.19
N THR A 477 15.54 3.67 29.44
CA THR A 477 14.75 4.77 29.98
C THR A 477 13.84 4.30 31.11
N THR A 478 13.20 3.13 30.91
CA THR A 478 12.36 2.51 31.94
C THR A 478 13.21 2.14 33.16
N ALA A 479 14.32 1.45 32.95
CA ALA A 479 15.23 1.08 34.03
C ALA A 479 15.80 2.30 34.78
N THR A 480 16.04 3.39 34.04
CA THR A 480 16.49 4.65 34.64
C THR A 480 15.40 5.29 35.50
N ASN A 481 14.15 5.24 35.02
CA ASN A 481 13.02 5.74 35.80
C ASN A 481 12.76 4.88 37.05
N ASP A 482 12.87 3.55 36.91
CA ASP A 482 12.77 2.62 38.03
C ASP A 482 13.91 2.82 39.04
N GLY A 483 15.13 3.01 38.52
CA GLY A 483 16.28 3.37 39.34
C GLY A 483 16.08 4.69 40.11
N LYS A 484 15.51 5.67 39.41
CA LYS A 484 15.16 6.96 40.03
C LYS A 484 14.08 6.81 41.12
N ALA A 485 13.05 6.01 40.84
CA ALA A 485 12.01 5.69 41.81
C ALA A 485 12.59 4.95 43.02
N THR A 486 13.49 4.00 42.77
CA THR A 486 14.20 3.24 43.82
C THR A 486 15.08 4.17 44.67
N LEU A 487 15.79 5.11 44.03
CA LEU A 487 16.61 6.10 44.74
C LEU A 487 15.74 7.02 45.61
N VAL A 488 14.58 7.45 45.08
CA VAL A 488 13.62 8.24 45.84
C VAL A 488 13.11 7.46 47.04
N SER A 489 12.77 6.19 46.83
CA SER A 489 12.33 5.29 47.90
C SER A 489 13.46 5.07 48.93
N SER A 490 14.66 4.76 48.45
CA SER A 490 15.84 4.59 49.31
C SER A 490 16.16 5.83 50.13
N ASN A 491 16.06 7.00 49.49
CA ASN A 491 16.28 8.26 50.17
C ASN A 491 15.20 8.53 51.24
N SER A 492 13.96 8.13 50.95
CA SER A 492 12.85 8.17 51.93
C SER A 492 13.10 7.26 53.12
N ILE A 493 13.61 6.04 52.84
CA ILE A 493 13.97 5.07 53.87
C ILE A 493 15.15 5.58 54.70
N THR A 494 16.18 6.09 54.00
CA THR A 494 17.36 6.68 54.68
C THR A 494 16.95 7.82 55.60
N ARG A 495 16.00 8.65 55.15
CA ARG A 495 15.47 9.72 55.95
C ARG A 495 14.69 9.22 57.16
N LYS A 496 13.91 8.17 57.02
CA LYS A 496 13.23 7.51 58.14
C LYS A 496 14.21 6.89 59.12
N ILE A 497 15.27 6.24 58.63
CA ILE A 497 16.34 5.72 59.48
C ILE A 497 17.03 6.84 60.21
N ALA A 498 17.27 7.98 59.56
CA ALA A 498 17.86 9.14 60.21
C ALA A 498 16.94 9.72 61.31
N GLU A 499 15.63 9.78 61.02
CA GLU A 499 14.63 10.21 62.00
C GLU A 499 14.53 9.24 63.20
N GLU A 500 14.51 7.92 62.92
CA GLU A 500 14.47 6.90 63.98
C GLU A 500 15.80 6.83 64.74
N SER A 501 16.92 7.07 64.05
CA SER A 501 18.25 7.20 64.74
C SER A 501 18.30 8.42 65.63
N GLY A 502 17.61 9.51 65.22
CA GLY A 502 17.43 10.68 66.05
C GLY A 502 16.66 10.35 67.32
N SER A 503 15.56 9.62 67.17
CA SER A 503 14.74 9.17 68.31
C SER A 503 15.48 8.18 69.23
N LEU A 504 16.35 7.32 68.65
CA LEU A 504 17.22 6.43 69.42
C LEU A 504 18.29 7.22 70.17
N MET A 505 18.83 8.30 69.58
CA MET A 505 19.79 9.16 70.28
C MET A 505 19.10 9.91 71.41
N GLU A 506 17.88 10.36 71.20
CA GLU A 506 17.08 11.02 72.23
C GLU A 506 16.74 10.06 73.36
N ALA A 507 16.33 8.81 73.03
CA ALA A 507 16.11 7.75 74.02
C ALA A 507 17.38 7.39 74.77
N SER A 508 18.52 7.34 74.05
CA SER A 508 19.83 7.10 74.67
C SER A 508 20.25 8.23 75.62
N SER A 509 19.94 9.47 75.22
CA SER A 509 20.19 10.64 76.10
C SER A 509 19.34 10.59 77.35
N VAL A 510 18.08 10.17 77.24
CA VAL A 510 17.18 9.97 78.38
C VAL A 510 17.70 8.83 79.29
N ILE A 511 18.16 7.76 78.73
CA ILE A 511 18.76 6.65 79.50
C ILE A 511 20.06 7.14 80.20
N GLN A 512 20.88 7.91 79.51
CA GLN A 512 22.08 8.45 80.05
C GLN A 512 21.79 9.47 81.21
N HIS A 513 20.71 10.19 81.08
CA HIS A 513 20.22 11.13 82.11
C HIS A 513 19.68 10.36 83.34
N ILE A 514 18.92 9.26 83.06
CA ILE A 514 18.45 8.37 84.12
C ILE A 514 19.63 7.67 84.84
N ALA A 515 20.58 7.18 84.03
CA ALA A 515 21.77 6.54 84.60
C ALA A 515 22.62 7.49 85.46
N SER A 516 22.65 8.76 85.06
CA SER A 516 23.34 9.80 85.89
C SER A 516 22.58 10.21 87.18
N GLN A 517 21.24 9.97 87.19
CA GLN A 517 20.42 10.23 88.39
C GLN A 517 20.39 9.02 89.36
N THR A 518 20.72 7.78 88.87
CA THR A 518 20.71 6.57 89.67
C THR A 518 22.07 6.24 90.31
N ASN A 519 23.13 7.08 90.04
CA ASN A 519 24.46 6.87 90.57
C ASN A 519 24.75 7.94 91.68
N LEU A 520 23.79 8.06 92.58
CA LEU A 520 23.93 8.70 93.90
C LEU A 520 23.64 7.66 94.96
#